data_1a78666a73677947318dbcda00b06181
#
_entry.id   1a78666a73677947318dbcda00b06181
#
_cell.length_a   1.000
_cell.length_b   1.000
_cell.length_c   1.000
_cell.angle_alpha   90.00
_cell.angle_beta   90.00
_cell.angle_gamma   90.00
#
_symmetry.space_group_name_H-M   'P 1'
#
loop_
_entity.id
_entity.type
_entity.pdbx_description
1 polymer ?
#
loop_
_entity_poly.entity_id
_entity_poly.type
_entity_poly.pdbx_seq_one_letter_code
_entity_poly.pdbx_strand_id
1 'polypeptide(L)'
;MRKILTIMMLMGAAMVGRSQSVQLHYDLGHALYDGLSGRPNVTTTVDLYKPDKFGNTFFFTDIDYYGDGVAGAYWEFARELDLKKGSRWAAHMEYDGGVTSVERTDIASRIQHALLVGLAWNWHNGDFSRTFSLQGMYKQYFKGQHRKAFSSFQTTAVWGMELAKGLVTFSGFVDVWYDKDVNGNLVVNSEPQLWFNLDGLKGMKDIPLSVGTEVKINNNFVFNNEGRRNKFYVLPTIAAKWRF
;
A
#
# COMPACT_ATOMS: atom_id res chain seq x y z
N MET A 1 27.15 1.93 3.07
CA MET A 1 26.72 1.35 1.78
C MET A 1 26.84 -0.19 1.72
N ARG A 2 28.02 -0.82 1.92
CA ARG A 2 28.14 -2.31 1.88
C ARG A 2 27.23 -3.07 2.85
N LYS A 3 27.02 -2.59 4.08
CA LYS A 3 26.18 -3.26 5.10
C LYS A 3 24.69 -3.20 4.79
N ILE A 4 24.22 -2.13 4.14
CA ILE A 4 22.80 -1.99 3.71
C ILE A 4 22.50 -2.95 2.56
N LEU A 5 23.44 -3.08 1.60
CA LEU A 5 23.29 -4.03 0.49
C LEU A 5 23.26 -5.49 0.99
N THR A 6 24.02 -5.82 2.03
CA THR A 6 24.06 -7.16 2.64
C THR A 6 22.76 -7.48 3.40
N ILE A 7 22.13 -6.51 4.04
CA ILE A 7 20.84 -6.68 4.73
C ILE A 7 19.73 -6.87 3.69
N MET A 8 19.71 -6.12 2.59
CA MET A 8 18.76 -6.34 1.48
C MET A 8 18.94 -7.72 0.82
N MET A 9 20.18 -8.21 0.64
CA MET A 9 20.44 -9.56 0.12
C MET A 9 20.02 -10.67 1.11
N LEU A 10 20.16 -10.46 2.41
CA LEU A 10 19.76 -11.46 3.43
C LEU A 10 18.24 -11.54 3.61
N MET A 11 17.50 -10.46 3.41
CA MET A 11 16.03 -10.51 3.36
C MET A 11 15.53 -11.25 2.09
N GLY A 12 16.22 -11.14 0.95
CA GLY A 12 15.85 -11.83 -0.28
C GLY A 12 16.05 -13.36 -0.24
N ALA A 13 16.92 -13.88 0.63
CA ALA A 13 17.25 -15.32 0.67
C ALA A 13 16.27 -16.18 1.49
N ALA A 14 15.37 -15.59 2.27
CA ALA A 14 14.46 -16.31 3.17
C ALA A 14 13.03 -16.44 2.66
N MET A 15 12.69 -15.93 1.48
CA MET A 15 11.32 -15.81 1.03
C MET A 15 11.08 -16.54 -0.31
N VAL A 16 10.73 -17.82 -0.23
CA VAL A 16 10.30 -18.62 -1.40
C VAL A 16 8.78 -18.47 -1.55
N GLY A 17 8.36 -17.50 -2.37
CA GLY A 17 6.96 -17.35 -2.75
C GLY A 17 6.82 -16.24 -3.80
N ARG A 18 6.19 -16.54 -4.93
CA ARG A 18 6.09 -15.66 -6.13
C ARG A 18 5.21 -14.41 -5.97
N SER A 19 4.89 -13.98 -4.76
CA SER A 19 4.02 -12.83 -4.47
C SER A 19 4.73 -11.76 -3.65
N GLN A 20 6.00 -11.52 -3.96
CA GLN A 20 6.81 -10.49 -3.32
C GLN A 20 7.31 -9.56 -4.38
N SER A 21 7.23 -8.28 -4.11
CA SER A 21 7.81 -7.29 -5.01
C SER A 21 8.49 -6.15 -4.28
N VAL A 22 9.42 -5.51 -5.00
CA VAL A 22 9.95 -4.20 -4.66
C VAL A 22 9.57 -3.27 -5.80
N GLN A 23 8.98 -2.14 -5.45
CA GLN A 23 8.54 -1.13 -6.40
C GLN A 23 9.29 0.17 -6.10
N LEU A 24 9.59 0.93 -7.14
CA LEU A 24 10.14 2.27 -7.04
C LEU A 24 9.22 3.20 -7.81
N HIS A 25 8.69 4.21 -7.13
CA HIS A 25 7.74 5.18 -7.65
C HIS A 25 8.36 6.58 -7.66
N TYR A 26 8.12 7.33 -8.73
CA TYR A 26 8.37 8.76 -8.79
C TYR A 26 7.03 9.49 -8.87
N ASP A 27 6.67 10.21 -7.80
CA ASP A 27 5.40 10.94 -7.67
C ASP A 27 5.44 12.25 -8.48
N LEU A 28 4.48 12.43 -9.36
CA LEU A 28 4.30 13.63 -10.16
C LEU A 28 3.39 14.67 -9.48
N GLY A 29 2.83 14.39 -8.31
CA GLY A 29 1.89 15.25 -7.61
C GLY A 29 2.47 16.62 -7.24
N HIS A 30 3.77 16.67 -6.91
CA HIS A 30 4.47 17.92 -6.62
C HIS A 30 4.55 18.88 -7.83
N ALA A 31 4.52 18.35 -9.05
CA ALA A 31 4.51 19.13 -10.28
C ALA A 31 3.10 19.51 -10.73
N LEU A 32 2.06 18.80 -10.24
CA LEU A 32 0.67 19.03 -10.61
C LEU A 32 -0.06 19.97 -9.64
N TYR A 33 0.42 20.07 -8.40
CA TYR A 33 -0.25 20.84 -7.34
C TYR A 33 0.76 21.62 -6.50
N ASP A 34 0.71 22.95 -6.58
CA ASP A 34 1.60 23.85 -5.83
C ASP A 34 1.60 23.59 -4.31
N GLY A 35 0.41 23.28 -3.75
CA GLY A 35 0.26 22.94 -2.33
C GLY A 35 0.94 21.64 -1.91
N LEU A 36 1.49 20.85 -2.83
CA LEU A 36 2.18 19.58 -2.58
C LEU A 36 3.68 19.65 -2.87
N SER A 37 4.25 20.82 -3.12
CA SER A 37 5.68 21.00 -3.44
C SER A 37 6.64 20.50 -2.36
N GLY A 38 6.20 20.40 -1.11
CA GLY A 38 6.99 19.89 0.01
C GLY A 38 6.92 18.37 0.22
N ARG A 39 6.17 17.62 -0.62
CA ARG A 39 6.04 16.17 -0.50
C ARG A 39 7.32 15.43 -0.92
N PRO A 40 7.59 14.26 -0.33
CA PRO A 40 8.51 13.29 -0.91
C PRO A 40 8.07 12.94 -2.33
N ASN A 41 9.01 12.81 -3.25
CA ASN A 41 8.72 12.51 -4.65
C ASN A 41 9.21 11.12 -5.08
N VAL A 42 9.89 10.40 -4.21
CA VAL A 42 10.30 9.02 -4.44
C VAL A 42 9.78 8.15 -3.32
N THR A 43 9.17 7.02 -3.67
CA THR A 43 8.72 6.00 -2.72
C THR A 43 9.25 4.64 -3.16
N THR A 44 9.79 3.88 -2.21
CA THR A 44 10.03 2.44 -2.38
C THR A 44 8.96 1.68 -1.64
N THR A 45 8.21 0.85 -2.37
CA THR A 45 7.24 -0.09 -1.79
C THR A 45 7.82 -1.50 -1.77
N VAL A 46 7.72 -2.18 -0.64
CA VAL A 46 7.99 -3.62 -0.52
C VAL A 46 6.71 -4.29 -0.11
N ASP A 47 6.24 -5.22 -0.89
CA ASP A 47 5.02 -5.98 -0.60
C ASP A 47 5.25 -7.48 -0.57
N LEU A 48 4.42 -8.17 0.22
CA LEU A 48 4.38 -9.61 0.36
C LEU A 48 2.93 -10.07 0.50
N TYR A 49 2.51 -10.99 -0.36
CA TYR A 49 1.28 -11.75 -0.17
C TYR A 49 1.61 -13.24 -0.11
N LYS A 50 1.22 -13.91 0.98
CA LYS A 50 1.51 -15.32 1.21
C LYS A 50 0.25 -16.08 1.63
N PRO A 51 -0.37 -16.85 0.71
CA PRO A 51 -1.45 -17.77 1.06
C PRO A 51 -0.91 -19.00 1.81
N ASP A 52 -1.74 -19.56 2.68
CA ASP A 52 -1.49 -20.83 3.36
C ASP A 52 -2.79 -21.65 3.53
N LYS A 53 -2.72 -22.78 4.22
CA LYS A 53 -3.89 -23.67 4.40
C LYS A 53 -5.00 -23.10 5.28
N PHE A 54 -4.79 -21.98 5.95
CA PHE A 54 -5.73 -21.34 6.86
C PHE A 54 -6.23 -19.98 6.36
N GLY A 55 -5.66 -19.46 5.26
CA GLY A 55 -5.98 -18.15 4.71
C GLY A 55 -4.77 -17.49 4.06
N ASN A 56 -4.50 -16.23 4.38
CA ASN A 56 -3.37 -15.51 3.81
C ASN A 56 -2.75 -14.52 4.80
N THR A 57 -1.50 -14.16 4.55
CA THR A 57 -0.79 -13.06 5.21
C THR A 57 -0.42 -12.02 4.17
N PHE A 58 -0.67 -10.77 4.47
CA PHE A 58 -0.26 -9.63 3.67
C PHE A 58 0.64 -8.70 4.51
N PHE A 59 1.62 -8.16 3.87
CA PHE A 59 2.50 -7.12 4.44
C PHE A 59 2.90 -6.17 3.33
N PHE A 60 2.90 -4.87 3.62
CA PHE A 60 3.62 -3.93 2.79
C PHE A 60 4.26 -2.83 3.63
N THR A 61 5.24 -2.17 3.04
CA THR A 61 5.83 -0.96 3.59
C THR A 61 6.19 -0.01 2.46
N ASP A 62 5.82 1.24 2.66
CA ASP A 62 6.26 2.37 1.85
C ASP A 62 7.35 3.10 2.58
N ILE A 63 8.45 3.38 1.89
CA ILE A 63 9.55 4.21 2.37
C ILE A 63 9.63 5.42 1.45
N ASP A 64 9.31 6.57 1.97
CA ASP A 64 9.34 7.84 1.25
C ASP A 64 10.70 8.52 1.40
N TYR A 65 11.13 9.22 0.35
CA TYR A 65 12.42 9.90 0.33
C TYR A 65 12.28 11.36 -0.09
N TYR A 66 12.99 12.23 0.64
CA TYR A 66 13.41 13.54 0.15
C TYR A 66 14.74 13.41 -0.61
N GLY A 67 15.19 14.48 -1.25
CA GLY A 67 16.50 14.48 -1.91
C GLY A 67 17.71 14.29 -0.97
N ASP A 68 17.53 14.51 0.32
CA ASP A 68 18.53 14.46 1.38
C ASP A 68 18.39 13.25 2.33
N GLY A 69 17.34 12.41 2.15
CA GLY A 69 17.21 11.22 2.98
C GLY A 69 15.80 10.66 3.06
N VAL A 70 15.59 9.77 4.06
CA VAL A 70 14.29 9.15 4.32
C VAL A 70 13.33 10.17 4.93
N ALA A 71 12.19 10.37 4.27
CA ALA A 71 11.11 11.23 4.73
C ALA A 71 10.19 10.51 5.74
N GLY A 72 10.02 9.21 5.58
CA GLY A 72 9.17 8.41 6.44
C GLY A 72 9.09 6.96 5.97
N ALA A 73 8.43 6.15 6.78
CA ALA A 73 8.05 4.79 6.43
C ALA A 73 6.66 4.49 7.01
N TYR A 74 5.80 3.89 6.20
CA TYR A 74 4.50 3.39 6.60
C TYR A 74 4.45 1.89 6.34
N TRP A 75 3.78 1.13 7.18
CA TRP A 75 3.62 -0.31 7.01
C TRP A 75 2.24 -0.78 7.44
N GLU A 76 1.79 -1.85 6.79
CA GLU A 76 0.63 -2.64 7.17
C GLU A 76 1.02 -4.10 7.27
N PHE A 77 0.45 -4.77 8.24
CA PHE A 77 0.56 -6.21 8.41
C PHE A 77 -0.84 -6.76 8.64
N ALA A 78 -1.30 -7.58 7.70
CA ALA A 78 -2.62 -8.18 7.75
C ALA A 78 -2.58 -9.71 7.74
N ARG A 79 -3.54 -10.32 8.46
CA ARG A 79 -3.80 -11.74 8.47
C ARG A 79 -5.28 -11.99 8.22
N GLU A 80 -5.58 -12.81 7.24
CA GLU A 80 -6.89 -13.38 7.04
C GLU A 80 -6.91 -14.85 7.43
N LEU A 81 -8.00 -15.27 8.09
CA LEU A 81 -8.26 -16.66 8.47
C LEU A 81 -9.60 -17.07 7.88
N ASP A 82 -9.60 -18.06 7.00
CA ASP A 82 -10.80 -18.61 6.38
C ASP A 82 -11.77 -19.10 7.46
N LEU A 83 -13.05 -18.68 7.42
CA LEU A 83 -14.05 -19.12 8.40
C LEU A 83 -14.31 -20.62 8.31
N LYS A 84 -14.12 -21.20 7.14
CA LYS A 84 -14.05 -22.64 6.89
C LYS A 84 -13.29 -22.90 5.60
N LYS A 85 -12.77 -24.11 5.44
CA LYS A 85 -12.06 -24.52 4.21
C LYS A 85 -12.91 -24.28 2.96
N GLY A 86 -12.37 -23.52 2.00
CA GLY A 86 -13.02 -23.14 0.75
C GLY A 86 -14.13 -22.07 0.88
N SER A 87 -14.21 -21.41 2.04
CA SER A 87 -15.06 -20.25 2.22
C SER A 87 -14.54 -19.04 1.46
N ARG A 88 -15.46 -18.21 0.97
CA ARG A 88 -15.13 -16.85 0.51
C ARG A 88 -15.02 -15.86 1.66
N TRP A 89 -15.46 -16.23 2.86
CA TRP A 89 -15.44 -15.38 4.04
C TRP A 89 -14.24 -15.74 4.92
N ALA A 90 -13.52 -14.71 5.34
CA ALA A 90 -12.41 -14.81 6.27
C ALA A 90 -12.57 -13.79 7.41
N ALA A 91 -12.06 -14.14 8.59
CA ALA A 91 -11.79 -13.16 9.63
C ALA A 91 -10.54 -12.37 9.24
N HIS A 92 -10.60 -11.05 9.33
CA HIS A 92 -9.50 -10.14 8.99
C HIS A 92 -8.97 -9.45 10.24
N MET A 93 -7.66 -9.37 10.35
CA MET A 93 -6.94 -8.62 11.38
C MET A 93 -5.76 -7.90 10.72
N GLU A 94 -5.62 -6.61 10.99
CA GLU A 94 -4.60 -5.75 10.40
C GLU A 94 -4.02 -4.78 11.43
N TYR A 95 -2.74 -4.49 11.31
CA TYR A 95 -2.04 -3.50 12.10
C TYR A 95 -1.33 -2.50 11.20
N ASP A 96 -1.68 -1.24 11.38
CA ASP A 96 -1.11 -0.09 10.65
C ASP A 96 -0.15 0.67 11.55
N GLY A 97 0.95 1.12 10.97
CA GLY A 97 1.91 1.93 11.70
C GLY A 97 2.89 2.66 10.81
N GLY A 98 3.74 3.45 11.43
CA GLY A 98 4.76 4.15 10.67
C GLY A 98 5.46 5.24 11.46
N VAL A 99 6.40 5.87 10.77
CA VAL A 99 7.14 7.04 11.23
C VAL A 99 7.27 8.03 10.08
N THR A 100 7.32 9.32 10.39
CA THR A 100 7.57 10.37 9.41
C THR A 100 8.51 11.41 10.00
N SER A 101 9.35 12.02 9.19
CA SER A 101 10.16 13.16 9.62
C SER A 101 9.27 14.37 9.84
N VAL A 102 9.63 15.19 10.81
CA VAL A 102 8.97 16.46 11.08
C VAL A 102 9.67 17.55 10.29
N GLU A 103 8.99 18.12 9.29
CA GLU A 103 9.46 19.29 8.54
C GLU A 103 10.91 19.20 7.99
N ARG A 104 11.31 18.02 7.51
CA ARG A 104 12.68 17.74 7.02
C ARG A 104 13.76 17.91 8.09
N THR A 105 13.42 17.68 9.34
CA THR A 105 14.37 17.66 10.45
C THR A 105 14.80 16.22 10.75
N ASP A 106 15.84 16.05 11.56
CA ASP A 106 16.25 14.73 12.09
C ASP A 106 15.28 14.19 13.16
N ILE A 107 14.17 14.89 13.40
CA ILE A 107 13.15 14.50 14.39
C ILE A 107 12.09 13.66 13.70
N ALA A 108 11.88 12.43 14.19
CA ALA A 108 10.83 11.56 13.73
C ALA A 108 9.57 11.68 14.59
N SER A 109 8.39 11.68 13.93
CA SER A 109 7.09 11.55 14.57
C SER A 109 6.46 10.21 14.20
N ARG A 110 5.70 9.62 15.12
CA ARG A 110 4.96 8.38 14.84
C ARG A 110 3.71 8.70 14.04
N ILE A 111 3.47 7.96 12.97
CA ILE A 111 2.12 7.84 12.38
C ILE A 111 1.24 7.16 13.42
N GLN A 112 0.03 7.66 13.66
CA GLN A 112 -0.85 7.08 14.66
C GLN A 112 -1.19 5.64 14.29
N HIS A 113 -0.77 4.71 15.15
CA HIS A 113 -0.97 3.28 14.93
C HIS A 113 -2.44 2.91 15.04
N ALA A 114 -2.88 1.91 14.28
CA ALA A 114 -4.22 1.38 14.35
C ALA A 114 -4.21 -0.16 14.34
N LEU A 115 -5.22 -0.74 14.96
CA LEU A 115 -5.58 -2.15 14.83
C LEU A 115 -6.94 -2.21 14.16
N LEU A 116 -7.05 -3.03 13.11
CA LEU A 116 -8.30 -3.28 12.40
C LEU A 116 -8.70 -4.74 12.61
N VAL A 117 -9.98 -4.96 12.86
CA VAL A 117 -10.53 -6.31 12.99
C VAL A 117 -11.90 -6.34 12.32
N GLY A 118 -12.14 -7.37 11.50
CA GLY A 118 -13.39 -7.46 10.78
C GLY A 118 -13.53 -8.72 9.96
N LEU A 119 -14.28 -8.60 8.88
CA LEU A 119 -14.53 -9.68 7.93
C LEU A 119 -14.10 -9.26 6.53
N ALA A 120 -13.57 -10.22 5.79
CA ALA A 120 -13.27 -10.11 4.37
C ALA A 120 -14.15 -11.09 3.59
N TRP A 121 -14.63 -10.65 2.43
CA TRP A 121 -15.21 -11.51 1.41
C TRP A 121 -14.31 -11.53 0.20
N ASN A 122 -13.80 -12.72 -0.14
CA ASN A 122 -12.80 -12.94 -1.18
C ASN A 122 -13.39 -13.68 -2.37
N TRP A 123 -13.10 -13.20 -3.56
CA TRP A 123 -13.51 -13.83 -4.80
C TRP A 123 -12.33 -13.90 -5.77
N HIS A 124 -12.27 -14.99 -6.50
CA HIS A 124 -11.37 -15.19 -7.64
C HIS A 124 -12.05 -16.05 -8.72
N ASN A 125 -11.60 -15.90 -9.97
CA ASN A 125 -11.95 -16.84 -11.02
C ASN A 125 -11.08 -18.11 -10.92
N GLY A 126 -11.33 -19.11 -11.78
CA GLY A 126 -10.72 -20.44 -11.65
C GLY A 126 -9.20 -20.49 -11.77
N ASP A 127 -8.59 -19.54 -12.48
CA ASP A 127 -7.15 -19.45 -12.72
C ASP A 127 -6.46 -18.32 -11.96
N PHE A 128 -7.19 -17.64 -11.05
CA PHE A 128 -6.72 -16.51 -10.27
C PHE A 128 -6.26 -15.28 -11.07
N SER A 129 -6.54 -15.25 -12.37
CA SER A 129 -6.24 -14.08 -13.20
C SER A 129 -7.10 -12.86 -12.88
N ARG A 130 -8.17 -13.06 -12.10
CA ARG A 130 -9.02 -12.00 -11.57
C ARG A 130 -9.34 -12.30 -10.11
N THR A 131 -9.05 -11.33 -9.25
CA THR A 131 -9.30 -11.41 -7.82
C THR A 131 -10.03 -10.17 -7.35
N PHE A 132 -10.85 -10.32 -6.32
CA PHE A 132 -11.52 -9.21 -5.65
C PHE A 132 -11.72 -9.55 -4.17
N SER A 133 -11.46 -8.59 -3.30
CA SER A 133 -11.74 -8.66 -1.89
C SER A 133 -12.55 -7.44 -1.46
N LEU A 134 -13.52 -7.64 -0.57
CA LEU A 134 -14.24 -6.57 0.11
C LEU A 134 -14.16 -6.81 1.60
N GLN A 135 -13.68 -5.81 2.34
CA GLN A 135 -13.43 -5.89 3.77
C GLN A 135 -14.24 -4.85 4.51
N GLY A 136 -14.78 -5.24 5.66
CA GLY A 136 -15.47 -4.34 6.58
C GLY A 136 -14.87 -4.50 7.98
N MET A 137 -14.30 -3.43 8.53
CA MET A 137 -13.42 -3.51 9.69
C MET A 137 -13.75 -2.43 10.71
N TYR A 138 -13.78 -2.81 11.97
CA TYR A 138 -13.64 -1.90 13.10
C TYR A 138 -12.17 -1.49 13.18
N LYS A 139 -11.89 -0.17 13.25
CA LYS A 139 -10.55 0.39 13.31
C LYS A 139 -10.35 1.10 14.64
N GLN A 140 -9.41 0.62 15.45
CA GLN A 140 -9.03 1.24 16.71
C GLN A 140 -7.71 1.98 16.55
N TYR A 141 -7.76 3.30 16.58
CA TYR A 141 -6.56 4.12 16.69
C TYR A 141 -6.06 4.14 18.13
N PHE A 142 -4.78 3.85 18.32
CA PHE A 142 -4.12 3.97 19.62
C PHE A 142 -3.77 5.42 19.91
N LYS A 143 -3.45 5.73 21.18
CA LYS A 143 -2.98 7.06 21.57
C LYS A 143 -1.68 7.39 20.80
N GLY A 144 -1.71 8.43 20.01
CA GLY A 144 -0.56 8.99 19.31
C GLY A 144 0.17 10.05 20.12
N GLN A 145 1.21 10.63 19.54
CA GLN A 145 1.98 11.70 20.18
C GLN A 145 1.13 12.95 20.36
N HIS A 146 0.31 13.31 19.37
CA HIS A 146 -0.52 14.53 19.35
C HIS A 146 -2.02 14.25 19.23
N ARG A 147 -2.42 12.98 19.21
CA ARG A 147 -3.82 12.57 19.03
C ARG A 147 -4.23 11.57 20.11
N LYS A 148 -5.48 11.71 20.59
CA LYS A 148 -6.08 10.74 21.50
C LYS A 148 -6.45 9.46 20.75
N ALA A 149 -6.53 8.35 21.50
CA ALA A 149 -7.12 7.12 20.98
C ALA A 149 -8.60 7.36 20.60
N PHE A 150 -9.05 6.74 19.53
CA PHE A 150 -10.45 6.77 19.12
C PHE A 150 -10.78 5.56 18.25
N SER A 151 -12.07 5.26 18.15
CA SER A 151 -12.59 4.19 17.34
C SER A 151 -13.11 4.73 16.02
N SER A 152 -12.96 3.93 14.97
CA SER A 152 -13.37 4.22 13.62
C SER A 152 -13.92 2.96 12.97
N PHE A 153 -14.37 3.11 11.73
CA PHE A 153 -14.76 2.02 10.85
C PHE A 153 -14.07 2.23 9.50
N GLN A 154 -13.56 1.15 8.89
CA GLN A 154 -12.95 1.17 7.56
C GLN A 154 -13.59 0.12 6.67
N THR A 155 -13.81 0.49 5.41
CA THR A 155 -14.13 -0.44 4.34
C THR A 155 -13.04 -0.37 3.29
N THR A 156 -12.52 -1.54 2.90
CA THR A 156 -11.49 -1.69 1.87
C THR A 156 -12.01 -2.59 0.75
N ALA A 157 -11.84 -2.16 -0.49
CA ALA A 157 -12.00 -3.03 -1.66
C ALA A 157 -10.66 -3.17 -2.37
N VAL A 158 -10.26 -4.42 -2.68
CA VAL A 158 -8.98 -4.74 -3.34
C VAL A 158 -9.29 -5.52 -4.62
N TRP A 159 -8.58 -5.22 -5.69
CA TRP A 159 -8.72 -5.95 -6.95
C TRP A 159 -7.39 -6.27 -7.60
N GLY A 160 -7.37 -7.36 -8.38
CA GLY A 160 -6.26 -7.76 -9.23
C GLY A 160 -6.76 -8.38 -10.52
N MET A 161 -6.21 -7.97 -11.65
CA MET A 161 -6.56 -8.49 -12.97
C MET A 161 -5.30 -8.66 -13.82
N GLU A 162 -5.08 -9.87 -14.33
CA GLU A 162 -4.12 -10.13 -15.38
C GLU A 162 -4.80 -10.03 -16.75
N LEU A 163 -4.28 -9.18 -17.60
CA LEU A 163 -4.80 -8.90 -18.93
C LEU A 163 -3.77 -9.31 -19.99
N ALA A 164 -4.23 -9.51 -21.23
CA ALA A 164 -3.36 -9.85 -22.37
C ALA A 164 -2.41 -11.03 -22.07
N LYS A 165 -2.92 -12.09 -21.42
CA LYS A 165 -2.15 -13.30 -21.02
C LYS A 165 -0.99 -13.00 -20.06
N GLY A 166 -1.19 -12.10 -19.11
CA GLY A 166 -0.19 -11.71 -18.11
C GLY A 166 0.75 -10.58 -18.55
N LEU A 167 0.64 -10.08 -19.80
CA LEU A 167 1.44 -8.96 -20.27
C LEU A 167 1.12 -7.66 -19.53
N VAL A 168 -0.13 -7.48 -19.09
CA VAL A 168 -0.59 -6.30 -18.36
C VAL A 168 -1.24 -6.76 -17.07
N THR A 169 -0.89 -6.12 -15.96
CA THR A 169 -1.58 -6.28 -14.67
C THR A 169 -2.26 -4.97 -14.30
N PHE A 170 -3.55 -5.02 -13.99
CA PHE A 170 -4.30 -3.94 -13.37
C PHE A 170 -4.69 -4.36 -11.96
N SER A 171 -4.23 -3.64 -10.96
CA SER A 171 -4.48 -3.95 -9.56
C SER A 171 -4.69 -2.67 -8.76
N GLY A 172 -5.10 -2.80 -7.52
CA GLY A 172 -5.22 -1.66 -6.63
C GLY A 172 -6.21 -1.90 -5.50
N PHE A 173 -6.45 -0.82 -4.76
CA PHE A 173 -7.40 -0.83 -3.66
C PHE A 173 -8.14 0.52 -3.57
N VAL A 174 -9.18 0.54 -2.79
CA VAL A 174 -9.84 1.74 -2.27
C VAL A 174 -10.20 1.52 -0.81
N ASP A 175 -9.78 2.47 0.01
CA ASP A 175 -10.09 2.57 1.43
C ASP A 175 -10.99 3.76 1.69
N VAL A 176 -11.98 3.52 2.54
CA VAL A 176 -12.86 4.57 3.06
C VAL A 176 -12.98 4.39 4.56
N TRP A 177 -12.61 5.44 5.32
CA TRP A 177 -12.72 5.38 6.77
C TRP A 177 -13.12 6.72 7.38
N TYR A 178 -13.63 6.65 8.61
CA TYR A 178 -13.93 7.83 9.41
C TYR A 178 -12.67 8.31 10.13
N ASP A 179 -12.38 9.62 10.05
CA ASP A 179 -11.35 10.28 10.86
C ASP A 179 -11.94 11.59 11.43
N LYS A 180 -12.12 11.62 12.74
CA LYS A 180 -12.74 12.75 13.47
C LYS A 180 -11.96 14.06 13.36
N ASP A 181 -10.68 14.01 13.01
CA ASP A 181 -9.78 15.17 13.00
C ASP A 181 -9.61 15.76 11.59
N VAL A 182 -10.36 15.27 10.59
CA VAL A 182 -10.39 15.86 9.24
C VAL A 182 -11.76 16.46 8.91
N ASN A 183 -11.78 17.45 8.04
CA ASN A 183 -13.01 18.06 7.56
C ASN A 183 -13.90 17.01 6.88
N GLY A 184 -15.19 17.04 7.20
CA GLY A 184 -16.15 16.06 6.68
C GLY A 184 -16.03 14.68 7.32
N ASN A 185 -15.07 14.44 8.20
CA ASN A 185 -14.84 13.20 8.95
C ASN A 185 -14.67 11.93 8.08
N LEU A 186 -14.54 12.07 6.77
CA LEU A 186 -14.38 10.95 5.86
C LEU A 186 -13.04 11.08 5.12
N VAL A 187 -12.27 10.00 5.13
CA VAL A 187 -11.05 9.87 4.35
C VAL A 187 -11.27 8.81 3.27
N VAL A 188 -10.83 9.12 2.07
CA VAL A 188 -10.82 8.19 0.94
C VAL A 188 -9.41 8.13 0.40
N ASN A 189 -8.89 6.92 0.20
CA ASN A 189 -7.64 6.68 -0.49
C ASN A 189 -7.80 5.51 -1.46
N SER A 190 -7.39 5.68 -2.70
CA SER A 190 -7.39 4.63 -3.71
C SER A 190 -6.12 4.71 -4.52
N GLU A 191 -5.51 3.55 -4.77
CA GLU A 191 -4.24 3.44 -5.50
C GLU A 191 -4.34 2.39 -6.61
N PRO A 192 -5.09 2.69 -7.71
CA PRO A 192 -5.03 1.86 -8.91
C PRO A 192 -3.64 1.85 -9.53
N GLN A 193 -3.17 0.67 -9.90
CA GLN A 193 -1.87 0.41 -10.53
C GLN A 193 -2.07 -0.25 -11.88
N LEU A 194 -1.29 0.17 -12.87
CA LEU A 194 -1.22 -0.46 -14.18
C LEU A 194 0.23 -0.81 -14.50
N TRP A 195 0.52 -2.09 -14.71
CA TRP A 195 1.84 -2.63 -14.93
C TRP A 195 1.94 -3.32 -16.28
N PHE A 196 2.99 -3.01 -17.02
CA PHE A 196 3.42 -3.75 -18.21
C PHE A 196 4.55 -4.70 -17.80
N ASN A 197 4.30 -6.01 -17.91
CA ASN A 197 5.18 -7.06 -17.41
C ASN A 197 6.14 -7.51 -18.53
N LEU A 198 7.44 -7.30 -18.36
CA LEU A 198 8.43 -7.64 -19.39
C LEU A 198 8.58 -9.14 -19.59
N ASP A 199 8.38 -9.95 -18.54
CA ASP A 199 8.40 -11.42 -18.64
C ASP A 199 7.24 -12.00 -19.48
N GLY A 200 6.21 -11.21 -19.77
CA GLY A 200 5.18 -11.55 -20.75
C GLY A 200 5.65 -11.46 -22.21
N LEU A 201 6.81 -10.85 -22.50
CA LEU A 201 7.35 -10.69 -23.82
C LEU A 201 8.16 -11.93 -24.26
N LYS A 202 8.12 -12.20 -25.58
CA LYS A 202 8.94 -13.28 -26.16
C LYS A 202 10.44 -12.96 -25.97
N GLY A 203 11.16 -13.88 -25.33
CA GLY A 203 12.60 -13.71 -25.06
C GLY A 203 12.95 -12.99 -23.76
N MET A 204 11.96 -12.55 -22.96
CA MET A 204 12.17 -11.86 -21.68
C MET A 204 11.57 -12.60 -20.47
N LYS A 205 11.25 -13.89 -20.59
CA LYS A 205 10.55 -14.69 -19.56
C LYS A 205 11.25 -14.74 -18.21
N ASP A 206 12.57 -14.56 -18.19
CA ASP A 206 13.39 -14.60 -16.97
C ASP A 206 13.63 -13.20 -16.37
N ILE A 207 12.97 -12.18 -16.91
CA ILE A 207 13.11 -10.79 -16.44
C ILE A 207 11.85 -10.41 -15.67
N PRO A 208 11.79 -10.60 -14.33
CA PRO A 208 10.60 -10.32 -13.52
C PRO A 208 10.43 -8.82 -13.24
N LEU A 209 10.70 -8.00 -14.24
CA LEU A 209 10.58 -6.54 -14.21
C LEU A 209 9.27 -6.11 -14.86
N SER A 210 8.57 -5.20 -14.22
CA SER A 210 7.43 -4.49 -14.79
C SER A 210 7.68 -2.99 -14.74
N VAL A 211 7.16 -2.26 -15.71
CA VAL A 211 7.14 -0.80 -15.73
C VAL A 211 5.68 -0.34 -15.76
N GLY A 212 5.38 0.76 -15.11
CA GLY A 212 3.98 1.16 -14.99
C GLY A 212 3.76 2.45 -14.23
N THR A 213 2.57 2.54 -13.68
CA THR A 213 2.10 3.69 -12.93
C THR A 213 1.20 3.23 -11.78
N GLU A 214 1.23 3.98 -10.70
CA GLU A 214 0.21 4.01 -9.66
C GLU A 214 -0.41 5.40 -9.67
N VAL A 215 -1.70 5.49 -9.44
CA VAL A 215 -2.40 6.77 -9.34
C VAL A 215 -3.07 6.85 -7.97
N LYS A 216 -2.51 7.65 -7.05
CA LYS A 216 -3.13 7.89 -5.76
C LYS A 216 -4.28 8.87 -5.90
N ILE A 217 -5.50 8.38 -5.76
CA ILE A 217 -6.74 9.16 -5.83
C ILE A 217 -7.28 9.28 -4.41
N ASN A 218 -7.32 10.49 -3.85
CA ASN A 218 -7.67 10.61 -2.45
C ASN A 218 -8.43 11.89 -2.12
N ASN A 219 -9.15 11.83 -0.99
CA ASN A 219 -9.73 12.97 -0.31
C ASN A 219 -9.38 12.89 1.18
N ASN A 220 -8.90 13.98 1.74
CA ASN A 220 -8.53 14.09 3.16
C ASN A 220 -7.37 13.17 3.62
N PHE A 221 -6.72 12.45 2.73
CA PHE A 221 -5.60 11.56 3.08
C PHE A 221 -4.26 12.30 3.02
N VAL A 222 -3.98 12.97 1.90
CA VAL A 222 -2.73 13.68 1.70
C VAL A 222 -2.75 15.05 2.37
N PHE A 223 -1.73 15.35 3.15
CA PHE A 223 -1.50 16.69 3.69
C PHE A 223 -1.00 17.63 2.59
N ASN A 224 -1.49 18.86 2.62
CA ASN A 224 -0.99 19.98 1.86
C ASN A 224 -0.65 21.15 2.80
N ASN A 225 -0.19 22.28 2.25
CA ASN A 225 0.16 23.46 3.05
C ASN A 225 -1.04 24.08 3.81
N GLU A 226 -2.25 23.69 3.48
CA GLU A 226 -3.50 24.13 4.12
C GLU A 226 -4.05 23.08 5.13
N GLY A 227 -3.34 21.96 5.29
CA GLY A 227 -3.80 20.79 6.04
C GLY A 227 -4.80 19.91 5.27
N ARG A 228 -5.45 18.97 5.95
CA ARG A 228 -6.48 18.11 5.35
C ARG A 228 -7.85 18.82 5.41
N ARG A 229 -8.26 19.41 4.30
CA ARG A 229 -9.46 20.26 4.25
C ARG A 229 -10.44 19.84 3.16
N ASN A 230 -10.84 18.57 3.13
CA ASN A 230 -11.78 18.03 2.14
C ASN A 230 -11.33 18.34 0.70
N LYS A 231 -10.06 18.14 0.42
CA LYS A 231 -9.44 18.41 -0.87
C LYS A 231 -9.16 17.10 -1.60
N PHE A 232 -9.57 17.07 -2.85
CA PHE A 232 -9.39 15.91 -3.72
C PHE A 232 -8.09 16.04 -4.51
N TYR A 233 -7.31 14.95 -4.57
CA TYR A 233 -6.07 14.87 -5.33
C TYR A 233 -6.04 13.64 -6.23
N VAL A 234 -5.40 13.77 -7.39
CA VAL A 234 -5.06 12.67 -8.30
C VAL A 234 -3.56 12.76 -8.57
N LEU A 235 -2.80 11.84 -8.01
CA LEU A 235 -1.34 11.88 -7.97
C LEU A 235 -0.78 10.67 -8.73
N PRO A 236 -0.49 10.80 -10.03
CA PRO A 236 0.12 9.72 -10.80
C PRO A 236 1.61 9.59 -10.49
N THR A 237 2.12 8.38 -10.61
CA THR A 237 3.55 8.06 -10.53
C THR A 237 4.05 7.48 -11.84
N ILE A 238 5.38 7.51 -12.04
CA ILE A 238 6.10 6.62 -12.96
C ILE A 238 6.80 5.60 -12.09
N ALA A 239 6.68 4.32 -12.43
CA ALA A 239 7.14 3.27 -11.53
C ALA A 239 7.77 2.08 -12.24
N ALA A 240 8.67 1.41 -11.51
CA ALA A 240 9.25 0.12 -11.85
C ALA A 240 9.00 -0.87 -10.70
N LYS A 241 8.72 -2.13 -11.03
CA LYS A 241 8.46 -3.21 -10.07
C LYS A 241 9.29 -4.43 -10.42
N TRP A 242 10.01 -4.94 -9.44
CA TRP A 242 10.74 -6.20 -9.51
C TRP A 242 10.04 -7.25 -8.65
N ARG A 243 9.74 -8.43 -9.24
CA ARG A 243 9.10 -9.56 -8.56
C ARG A 243 10.12 -10.64 -8.23
N PHE A 244 9.97 -11.29 -7.08
CA PHE A 244 10.86 -12.36 -6.61
C PHE A 244 10.18 -13.72 -6.68
#